data_ac4fbfd058202bad5f09aff8d7c89a03
#
_entry.id   ac4fbfd058202bad5f09aff8d7c89a03
#
_cell.length_a   1.000
_cell.length_b   1.000
_cell.length_c   1.000
_cell.angle_alpha   90.00
_cell.angle_beta   90.00
_cell.angle_gamma   90.00
#
_symmetry.space_group_name_H-M   'P 1'
#
loop_
_entity.id
_entity.type
_entity.pdbx_description
1 polymer ?
#
loop_
_entity_poly.entity_id
_entity_poly.type
_entity_poly.pdbx_seq_one_letter_code
_entity_poly.pdbx_strand_id
1 'polypeptide(L)'
;MTFRRRLESLSGRLAFGFARLLGLERASAFGGWLARNIGPRIKVSRIARRNLARAFPELGPDEIERIVRAMWDNLGRTAFEIAHLDRFDCTGRDPARVEVIGREHAVAVRDDGLPGIFVSAHYGNWELASVAATQSGILVTQIYRQANHAEIEKLIQNARRRAGGTTDFLPKGAKAAREIIKRLKAGGHLAMLIDQKLNTGTPLPFFGRDAMTTTAHGEFAVRFNAPLVTAHVERLGGPRFRITIDPPIDPTPEPGETLDQAAERLTRLVNARLEGWIRERPDLWFWVHKRWPD
;
A
#
# COMPACT_ATOMS: atom_id res chain seq x y z
N MET A 1 -15.06 23.39 -14.37
CA MET A 1 -13.78 23.23 -13.64
C MET A 1 -13.26 24.59 -13.24
N THR A 2 -12.93 24.81 -11.95
CA THR A 2 -12.34 26.09 -11.51
C THR A 2 -10.92 26.27 -12.09
N PHE A 3 -10.46 27.50 -12.28
CA PHE A 3 -9.13 27.86 -12.79
C PHE A 3 -8.02 27.13 -11.98
N ARG A 4 -8.13 27.10 -10.66
CA ARG A 4 -7.23 26.37 -9.76
C ARG A 4 -7.10 24.87 -10.12
N ARG A 5 -8.23 24.20 -10.36
CA ARG A 5 -8.21 22.77 -10.75
C ARG A 5 -7.57 22.52 -12.11
N ARG A 6 -7.71 23.48 -13.06
CA ARG A 6 -7.02 23.41 -14.36
C ARG A 6 -5.50 23.53 -14.19
N LEU A 7 -5.06 24.46 -13.35
CA LEU A 7 -3.64 24.66 -13.07
C LEU A 7 -3.02 23.44 -12.37
N GLU A 8 -3.69 22.88 -11.36
CA GLU A 8 -3.26 21.66 -10.64
C GLU A 8 -3.21 20.45 -11.59
N SER A 9 -4.14 20.32 -12.51
CA SER A 9 -4.16 19.28 -13.54
C SER A 9 -3.00 19.44 -14.55
N LEU A 10 -2.75 20.66 -15.00
CA LEU A 10 -1.64 20.94 -15.93
C LEU A 10 -0.29 20.70 -15.27
N SER A 11 -0.09 21.16 -14.03
CA SER A 11 1.15 20.92 -13.28
C SER A 11 1.40 19.42 -13.04
N GLY A 12 0.36 18.64 -12.72
CA GLY A 12 0.46 17.18 -12.60
C GLY A 12 0.86 16.49 -13.90
N ARG A 13 0.28 16.91 -15.04
CA ARG A 13 0.66 16.37 -16.36
C ARG A 13 2.10 16.72 -16.75
N LEU A 14 2.51 17.96 -16.49
CA LEU A 14 3.87 18.42 -16.76
C LEU A 14 4.89 17.66 -15.89
N ALA A 15 4.60 17.50 -14.59
CA ALA A 15 5.44 16.74 -13.68
C ALA A 15 5.56 15.26 -14.11
N PHE A 16 4.45 14.65 -14.52
CA PHE A 16 4.45 13.28 -15.03
C PHE A 16 5.24 13.12 -16.34
N GLY A 17 5.04 14.06 -17.29
CA GLY A 17 5.79 14.12 -18.55
C GLY A 17 7.29 14.33 -18.29
N PHE A 18 7.62 15.25 -17.40
CA PHE A 18 9.01 15.51 -17.00
C PHE A 18 9.65 14.27 -16.35
N ALA A 19 8.96 13.61 -15.43
CA ALA A 19 9.44 12.35 -14.85
C ALA A 19 9.73 11.33 -15.95
N ARG A 20 8.80 11.18 -16.92
CA ARG A 20 8.97 10.25 -18.05
C ARG A 20 10.20 10.55 -18.92
N LEU A 21 10.50 11.82 -19.15
CA LEU A 21 11.68 12.26 -19.94
C LEU A 21 13.01 12.01 -19.22
N LEU A 22 13.05 12.10 -17.90
CA LEU A 22 14.29 11.89 -17.11
C LEU A 22 14.77 10.44 -17.13
N GLY A 23 13.91 9.48 -17.44
CA GLY A 23 14.18 8.06 -17.21
C GLY A 23 14.06 7.67 -15.72
N LEU A 24 13.95 6.38 -15.44
CA LEU A 24 13.59 5.85 -14.12
C LEU A 24 14.54 6.29 -12.99
N GLU A 25 15.85 6.12 -13.19
CA GLU A 25 16.87 6.38 -12.16
C GLU A 25 16.92 7.86 -11.77
N ARG A 26 16.95 8.74 -12.79
CA ARG A 26 17.01 10.19 -12.57
C ARG A 26 15.68 10.73 -12.04
N ALA A 27 14.56 10.21 -12.51
CA ALA A 27 13.23 10.58 -12.02
C ALA A 27 13.08 10.22 -10.53
N SER A 28 13.43 8.99 -10.16
CA SER A 28 13.45 8.54 -8.76
C SER A 28 14.36 9.43 -7.91
N ALA A 29 15.61 9.66 -8.33
CA ALA A 29 16.56 10.48 -7.59
C ALA A 29 16.07 11.93 -7.42
N PHE A 30 15.55 12.55 -8.48
CA PHE A 30 15.00 13.90 -8.44
C PHE A 30 13.78 14.00 -7.53
N GLY A 31 12.82 13.08 -7.66
CA GLY A 31 11.63 13.03 -6.81
C GLY A 31 11.98 12.92 -5.32
N GLY A 32 12.92 12.02 -4.98
CA GLY A 32 13.41 11.86 -3.63
C GLY A 32 14.13 13.12 -3.12
N TRP A 33 15.04 13.69 -3.92
CA TRP A 33 15.72 14.94 -3.57
C TRP A 33 14.74 16.08 -3.31
N LEU A 34 13.78 16.29 -4.18
CA LEU A 34 12.76 17.33 -4.05
C LEU A 34 11.94 17.15 -2.77
N ALA A 35 11.40 15.96 -2.56
CA ALA A 35 10.52 15.69 -1.45
C ALA A 35 11.23 15.74 -0.08
N ARG A 36 12.45 15.21 0.06
CA ARG A 36 13.20 15.28 1.33
C ARG A 36 13.63 16.69 1.72
N ASN A 37 13.73 17.63 0.76
CA ASN A 37 14.07 19.02 1.04
C ASN A 37 12.85 19.89 1.34
N ILE A 38 11.69 19.62 0.75
CA ILE A 38 10.46 20.40 0.93
C ILE A 38 9.55 19.77 1.99
N GLY A 39 9.38 18.46 1.93
CA GLY A 39 8.42 17.70 2.73
C GLY A 39 8.50 17.94 4.24
N PRO A 40 9.67 17.91 4.88
CA PRO A 40 9.79 18.16 6.31
C PRO A 40 9.26 19.53 6.78
N ARG A 41 9.21 20.51 5.86
CA ARG A 41 8.78 21.89 6.15
C ARG A 41 7.27 22.11 6.02
N ILE A 42 6.55 21.22 5.34
CA ILE A 42 5.10 21.39 5.16
C ILE A 42 4.31 20.95 6.40
N LYS A 43 3.13 21.54 6.60
CA LYS A 43 2.34 21.38 7.83
C LYS A 43 2.01 19.92 8.18
N VAL A 44 1.80 19.08 7.17
CA VAL A 44 1.42 17.68 7.37
C VAL A 44 2.54 16.86 8.04
N SER A 45 3.81 17.27 7.93
CA SER A 45 4.94 16.61 8.59
C SER A 45 4.89 16.67 10.12
N ARG A 46 4.08 17.58 10.69
CA ARG A 46 3.80 17.56 12.14
C ARG A 46 3.07 16.29 12.57
N ILE A 47 2.23 15.74 11.67
CA ILE A 47 1.54 14.46 11.91
C ILE A 47 2.57 13.32 11.93
N ALA A 48 3.49 13.29 10.97
CA ALA A 48 4.54 12.27 10.93
C ALA A 48 5.41 12.28 12.20
N ARG A 49 5.89 13.45 12.63
CA ARG A 49 6.68 13.60 13.88
C ARG A 49 5.91 13.10 15.10
N ARG A 50 4.64 13.50 15.24
CA ARG A 50 3.78 13.05 16.33
C ARG A 50 3.55 11.53 16.31
N ASN A 51 3.30 10.98 15.15
CA ASN A 51 3.08 9.54 14.99
C ASN A 51 4.36 8.75 15.33
N LEU A 52 5.52 9.21 14.86
CA LEU A 52 6.81 8.60 15.18
C LEU A 52 7.10 8.65 16.67
N ALA A 53 6.93 9.80 17.32
CA ALA A 53 7.13 9.94 18.77
C ALA A 53 6.17 9.05 19.59
N ARG A 54 4.98 8.73 19.05
CA ARG A 54 4.02 7.83 19.68
C ARG A 54 4.37 6.36 19.48
N ALA A 55 4.87 6.01 18.29
CA ALA A 55 5.22 4.63 17.92
C ALA A 55 6.59 4.21 18.49
N PHE A 56 7.50 5.15 18.61
CA PHE A 56 8.88 4.96 19.05
C PHE A 56 9.23 5.99 20.13
N PRO A 57 8.71 5.83 21.36
CA PRO A 57 8.94 6.81 22.44
C PRO A 57 10.42 6.90 22.87
N GLU A 58 11.23 5.91 22.51
CA GLU A 58 12.67 5.86 22.74
C GLU A 58 13.49 6.77 21.80
N LEU A 59 12.92 7.19 20.66
CA LEU A 59 13.66 7.98 19.66
C LEU A 59 13.75 9.46 20.07
N GLY A 60 14.94 10.01 19.96
CA GLY A 60 15.19 11.43 20.12
C GLY A 60 14.68 12.27 18.93
N PRO A 61 14.58 13.61 19.12
CA PRO A 61 14.09 14.52 18.06
C PRO A 61 14.87 14.45 16.76
N ASP A 62 16.19 14.32 16.82
CA ASP A 62 17.06 14.25 15.65
C ASP A 62 16.83 12.98 14.83
N GLU A 63 16.62 11.85 15.52
CA GLU A 63 16.30 10.57 14.91
C GLU A 63 14.94 10.62 14.21
N ILE A 64 13.92 11.18 14.89
CA ILE A 64 12.60 11.40 14.32
C ILE A 64 12.71 12.26 13.05
N GLU A 65 13.48 13.33 13.08
CA GLU A 65 13.65 14.21 11.91
C GLU A 65 14.39 13.50 10.77
N ARG A 66 15.36 12.64 11.08
CA ARG A 66 16.03 11.79 10.10
C ARG A 66 15.05 10.85 9.40
N ILE A 67 14.17 10.19 10.17
CA ILE A 67 13.14 9.30 9.62
C ILE A 67 12.14 10.09 8.78
N VAL A 68 11.68 11.25 9.24
CA VAL A 68 10.76 12.13 8.47
C VAL A 68 11.36 12.51 7.12
N ARG A 69 12.64 12.88 7.08
CA ARG A 69 13.34 13.20 5.81
C ARG A 69 13.43 12.00 4.89
N ALA A 70 13.77 10.82 5.42
CA ALA A 70 13.88 9.59 4.66
C ALA A 70 12.51 9.11 4.14
N MET A 71 11.45 9.23 4.96
CA MET A 71 10.07 8.98 4.51
C MET A 71 9.67 9.87 3.32
N TRP A 72 10.00 11.16 3.37
CA TRP A 72 9.74 12.06 2.25
C TRP A 72 10.57 11.72 1.01
N ASP A 73 11.85 11.31 1.19
CA ASP A 73 12.67 10.80 0.06
C ASP A 73 11.99 9.60 -0.60
N ASN A 74 11.55 8.60 0.20
CA ASN A 74 10.84 7.44 -0.31
C ASN A 74 9.55 7.82 -1.04
N LEU A 75 8.73 8.68 -0.46
CA LEU A 75 7.47 9.12 -1.06
C LEU A 75 7.69 9.87 -2.38
N GLY A 76 8.67 10.77 -2.41
CA GLY A 76 9.03 11.52 -3.62
C GLY A 76 9.52 10.60 -4.75
N ARG A 77 10.37 9.64 -4.42
CA ARG A 77 10.80 8.59 -5.36
C ARG A 77 9.60 7.83 -5.91
N THR A 78 8.75 7.30 -5.04
CA THR A 78 7.55 6.55 -5.41
C THR A 78 6.64 7.35 -6.34
N ALA A 79 6.40 8.64 -6.04
CA ALA A 79 5.57 9.50 -6.88
C ALA A 79 6.12 9.67 -8.31
N PHE A 80 7.44 9.80 -8.47
CA PHE A 80 8.06 9.92 -9.78
C PHE A 80 8.22 8.57 -10.50
N GLU A 81 8.37 7.49 -9.76
CA GLU A 81 8.44 6.12 -10.28
C GLU A 81 7.10 5.64 -10.88
N ILE A 82 5.96 6.21 -10.47
CA ILE A 82 4.65 5.91 -11.08
C ILE A 82 4.69 6.12 -12.60
N ALA A 83 5.42 7.12 -13.08
CA ALA A 83 5.58 7.35 -14.51
C ALA A 83 6.30 6.19 -15.24
N HIS A 84 7.00 5.34 -14.51
CA HIS A 84 7.87 4.28 -15.01
C HIS A 84 7.50 2.88 -14.51
N LEU A 85 6.27 2.65 -14.04
CA LEU A 85 5.86 1.32 -13.53
C LEU A 85 6.08 0.21 -14.57
N ASP A 86 6.01 0.53 -15.86
CA ASP A 86 6.28 -0.38 -16.97
C ASP A 86 7.77 -0.80 -17.11
N ARG A 87 8.67 -0.24 -16.30
CA ARG A 87 10.09 -0.60 -16.25
C ARG A 87 10.42 -1.61 -15.14
N PHE A 88 9.44 -2.02 -14.35
CA PHE A 88 9.63 -2.99 -13.28
C PHE A 88 9.11 -4.37 -13.71
N ASP A 89 10.03 -5.33 -13.76
CA ASP A 89 9.69 -6.74 -13.87
C ASP A 89 9.60 -7.34 -12.46
N CYS A 90 8.38 -7.54 -12.00
CA CYS A 90 8.08 -8.14 -10.70
C CYS A 90 7.85 -9.66 -10.78
N THR A 91 8.28 -10.31 -11.88
CA THR A 91 8.19 -11.76 -12.03
C THR A 91 9.38 -12.51 -11.40
N GLY A 92 10.40 -11.77 -10.97
CA GLY A 92 11.66 -12.32 -10.44
C GLY A 92 12.70 -12.66 -11.52
N ARG A 93 12.47 -12.33 -12.79
CA ARG A 93 13.44 -12.54 -13.88
C ARG A 93 14.61 -11.54 -13.84
N ASP A 94 14.38 -10.34 -13.30
CA ASP A 94 15.41 -9.34 -13.03
C ASP A 94 15.52 -9.06 -11.53
N PRO A 95 16.14 -9.96 -10.74
CA PRO A 95 16.27 -9.81 -9.28
C PRO A 95 17.19 -8.65 -8.90
N ALA A 96 18.03 -8.15 -9.81
CA ALA A 96 18.86 -6.98 -9.57
C ALA A 96 18.02 -5.69 -9.40
N ARG A 97 16.84 -5.64 -10.02
CA ARG A 97 15.91 -4.51 -9.87
C ARG A 97 14.76 -4.82 -8.91
N VAL A 98 14.12 -5.96 -9.04
CA VAL A 98 13.03 -6.39 -8.14
C VAL A 98 13.24 -7.84 -7.73
N GLU A 99 13.66 -8.01 -6.50
CA GLU A 99 13.71 -9.32 -5.86
C GLU A 99 12.31 -9.69 -5.36
N VAL A 100 11.86 -10.91 -5.59
CA VAL A 100 10.54 -11.40 -5.12
C VAL A 100 10.75 -12.62 -4.25
N ILE A 101 10.37 -12.52 -2.99
CA ILE A 101 10.45 -13.60 -1.99
C ILE A 101 9.04 -14.08 -1.66
N GLY A 102 8.83 -15.39 -1.53
CA GLY A 102 7.54 -15.98 -1.17
C GLY A 102 6.49 -15.92 -2.29
N ARG A 103 6.93 -15.82 -3.56
CA ARG A 103 6.02 -15.83 -4.71
C ARG A 103 5.11 -17.05 -4.74
N GLU A 104 5.63 -18.20 -4.31
CA GLU A 104 4.91 -19.47 -4.19
C GLU A 104 3.65 -19.36 -3.33
N HIS A 105 3.67 -18.54 -2.29
CA HIS A 105 2.50 -18.29 -1.42
C HIS A 105 1.34 -17.64 -2.18
N ALA A 106 1.65 -16.64 -3.01
CA ALA A 106 0.64 -15.96 -3.81
C ALA A 106 0.12 -16.85 -4.94
N VAL A 107 1.03 -17.65 -5.56
CA VAL A 107 0.67 -18.61 -6.61
C VAL A 107 -0.22 -19.72 -6.05
N ALA A 108 0.09 -20.26 -4.85
CA ALA A 108 -0.74 -21.26 -4.20
C ALA A 108 -2.19 -20.76 -4.01
N VAL A 109 -2.37 -19.51 -3.52
CA VAL A 109 -3.71 -18.91 -3.35
C VAL A 109 -4.38 -18.60 -4.68
N ARG A 110 -3.62 -18.31 -5.75
CA ARG A 110 -4.20 -18.16 -7.09
C ARG A 110 -4.80 -19.46 -7.61
N ASP A 111 -4.15 -20.58 -7.32
CA ASP A 111 -4.41 -21.89 -7.94
C ASP A 111 -5.29 -22.82 -7.06
N ASP A 112 -5.66 -22.41 -5.85
CA ASP A 112 -6.46 -23.21 -4.90
C ASP A 112 -7.97 -23.28 -5.23
N GLY A 113 -8.42 -22.47 -6.20
CA GLY A 113 -9.82 -22.39 -6.60
C GLY A 113 -10.72 -21.61 -5.63
N LEU A 114 -10.15 -21.00 -4.60
CA LEU A 114 -10.84 -20.15 -3.62
C LEU A 114 -10.62 -18.68 -3.91
N PRO A 115 -11.47 -17.77 -3.41
CA PRO A 115 -11.13 -16.35 -3.39
C PRO A 115 -9.94 -16.11 -2.47
N GLY A 116 -9.07 -15.16 -2.79
CA GLY A 116 -7.93 -14.77 -1.95
C GLY A 116 -8.01 -13.31 -1.54
N ILE A 117 -7.57 -12.99 -0.33
CA ILE A 117 -7.49 -11.61 0.19
C ILE A 117 -6.02 -11.21 0.30
N PHE A 118 -5.59 -10.26 -0.51
CA PHE A 118 -4.22 -9.73 -0.49
C PHE A 118 -4.22 -8.37 0.20
N VAL A 119 -3.38 -8.21 1.20
CA VAL A 119 -3.27 -6.95 1.96
C VAL A 119 -1.85 -6.43 1.99
N SER A 120 -1.73 -5.12 1.92
CA SER A 120 -0.46 -4.41 2.00
C SER A 120 -0.65 -3.07 2.73
N ALA A 121 0.40 -2.27 2.79
CA ALA A 121 0.41 -0.94 3.40
C ALA A 121 1.01 0.10 2.45
N HIS A 122 0.84 1.39 2.77
CA HIS A 122 1.58 2.49 2.11
C HIS A 122 3.05 2.47 2.56
N TYR A 123 3.76 1.42 2.15
CA TYR A 123 5.13 1.10 2.54
C TYR A 123 6.02 0.91 1.30
N GLY A 124 7.20 1.52 1.30
CA GLY A 124 8.12 1.49 0.16
C GLY A 124 7.48 2.06 -1.12
N ASN A 125 7.51 1.29 -2.19
CA ASN A 125 6.73 1.58 -3.41
C ASN A 125 5.58 0.57 -3.54
N TRP A 126 4.50 0.81 -2.81
CA TRP A 126 3.31 -0.06 -2.76
C TRP A 126 2.63 -0.30 -4.13
N GLU A 127 2.91 0.54 -5.14
CA GLU A 127 2.38 0.34 -6.49
C GLU A 127 2.89 -0.97 -7.10
N LEU A 128 4.11 -1.38 -6.75
CA LEU A 128 4.71 -2.62 -7.27
C LEU A 128 4.04 -3.88 -6.73
N ALA A 129 3.36 -3.84 -5.59
CA ALA A 129 2.60 -5.00 -5.10
C ALA A 129 1.47 -5.38 -6.08
N SER A 130 0.76 -4.37 -6.62
CA SER A 130 -0.29 -4.59 -7.63
C SER A 130 0.29 -5.08 -8.96
N VAL A 131 1.44 -4.53 -9.37
CA VAL A 131 2.15 -4.96 -10.58
C VAL A 131 2.61 -6.41 -10.44
N ALA A 132 3.19 -6.78 -9.29
CA ALA A 132 3.64 -8.14 -9.01
C ALA A 132 2.51 -9.16 -9.04
N ALA A 133 1.36 -8.84 -8.43
CA ALA A 133 0.18 -9.70 -8.46
C ALA A 133 -0.23 -9.99 -9.91
N THR A 134 -0.40 -8.97 -10.72
CA THR A 134 -0.88 -9.11 -12.10
C THR A 134 0.13 -9.82 -13.01
N GLN A 135 1.42 -9.48 -12.88
CA GLN A 135 2.49 -10.15 -13.64
C GLN A 135 2.68 -11.61 -13.21
N SER A 136 2.21 -11.98 -12.00
CA SER A 136 2.12 -13.38 -11.55
C SER A 136 0.82 -14.07 -11.96
N GLY A 137 -0.01 -13.43 -12.78
CA GLY A 137 -1.29 -13.99 -13.24
C GLY A 137 -2.41 -13.95 -12.20
N ILE A 138 -2.26 -13.20 -11.12
CA ILE A 138 -3.27 -13.05 -10.08
C ILE A 138 -4.15 -11.85 -10.44
N LEU A 139 -5.37 -12.12 -10.85
CA LEU A 139 -6.35 -11.09 -11.20
C LEU A 139 -7.02 -10.57 -9.93
N VAL A 140 -6.50 -9.45 -9.41
CA VAL A 140 -7.04 -8.82 -8.21
C VAL A 140 -7.98 -7.67 -8.54
N THR A 141 -9.08 -7.58 -7.80
CA THR A 141 -9.88 -6.36 -7.69
C THR A 141 -9.27 -5.50 -6.58
N GLN A 142 -8.83 -4.30 -6.91
CA GLN A 142 -8.20 -3.41 -5.94
C GLN A 142 -9.20 -2.40 -5.38
N ILE A 143 -9.33 -2.38 -4.03
CA ILE A 143 -10.09 -1.34 -3.33
C ILE A 143 -9.18 -0.14 -3.12
N TYR A 144 -9.58 1.02 -3.60
CA TYR A 144 -8.76 2.22 -3.50
C TYR A 144 -9.59 3.49 -3.27
N ARG A 145 -8.90 4.55 -2.88
CA ARG A 145 -9.46 5.89 -2.88
C ARG A 145 -9.02 6.61 -4.15
N GLN A 146 -9.98 7.05 -4.95
CA GLN A 146 -9.70 7.86 -6.14
C GLN A 146 -8.91 9.12 -5.80
N ALA A 147 -7.97 9.49 -6.66
CA ALA A 147 -7.29 10.77 -6.54
C ALA A 147 -8.29 11.92 -6.65
N ASN A 148 -8.03 13.02 -5.93
CA ASN A 148 -8.93 14.18 -5.91
C ASN A 148 -9.05 14.87 -7.29
N HIS A 149 -8.16 14.56 -8.23
CA HIS A 149 -8.07 15.14 -9.57
C HIS A 149 -8.19 14.07 -10.64
N ALA A 150 -9.28 14.09 -11.40
CA ALA A 150 -9.59 13.06 -12.42
C ALA A 150 -8.49 12.89 -13.48
N GLU A 151 -7.79 13.96 -13.86
CA GLU A 151 -6.71 13.88 -14.85
C GLU A 151 -5.46 13.17 -14.28
N ILE A 152 -5.11 13.44 -13.02
CA ILE A 152 -4.02 12.75 -12.33
C ILE A 152 -4.39 11.28 -12.15
N GLU A 153 -5.63 11.00 -11.77
CA GLU A 153 -6.16 9.65 -11.69
C GLU A 153 -5.97 8.90 -13.01
N LYS A 154 -6.35 9.49 -14.14
CA LYS A 154 -6.16 8.90 -15.47
C LYS A 154 -4.68 8.60 -15.78
N LEU A 155 -3.76 9.49 -15.40
CA LEU A 155 -2.33 9.29 -15.60
C LEU A 155 -1.82 8.09 -14.82
N ILE A 156 -2.20 7.98 -13.54
CA ILE A 156 -1.84 6.85 -12.67
C ILE A 156 -2.43 5.54 -13.22
N GLN A 157 -3.71 5.53 -13.58
CA GLN A 157 -4.37 4.34 -14.14
C GLN A 157 -3.73 3.91 -15.47
N ASN A 158 -3.34 4.86 -16.31
CA ASN A 158 -2.62 4.57 -17.55
C ASN A 158 -1.23 3.98 -17.28
N ALA A 159 -0.52 4.47 -16.26
CA ALA A 159 0.77 3.93 -15.87
C ALA A 159 0.65 2.49 -15.36
N ARG A 160 -0.33 2.21 -14.48
CA ARG A 160 -0.63 0.87 -13.98
C ARG A 160 -0.98 -0.11 -15.13
N ARG A 161 -1.83 0.32 -16.08
CA ARG A 161 -2.15 -0.51 -17.25
C ARG A 161 -0.93 -0.84 -18.10
N ARG A 162 -0.03 0.14 -18.35
CA ARG A 162 1.21 -0.11 -19.11
C ARG A 162 2.13 -1.11 -18.42
N ALA A 163 2.14 -1.12 -17.10
CA ALA A 163 2.93 -2.07 -16.31
C ALA A 163 2.32 -3.48 -16.25
N GLY A 164 1.17 -3.70 -16.91
CA GLY A 164 0.40 -4.93 -16.76
C GLY A 164 -0.32 -5.05 -15.41
N GLY A 165 -0.41 -3.96 -14.65
CA GLY A 165 -1.12 -3.91 -13.38
C GLY A 165 -2.64 -4.04 -13.56
N THR A 166 -3.34 -4.38 -12.47
CA THR A 166 -4.79 -4.52 -12.52
C THR A 166 -5.46 -3.22 -12.99
N THR A 167 -6.50 -3.38 -13.79
CA THR A 167 -7.39 -2.29 -14.21
C THR A 167 -8.72 -2.35 -13.47
N ASP A 168 -8.86 -3.32 -12.60
CA ASP A 168 -10.09 -3.57 -11.87
C ASP A 168 -10.06 -2.90 -10.50
N PHE A 169 -10.58 -1.68 -10.47
CA PHE A 169 -10.60 -0.82 -9.30
C PHE A 169 -12.02 -0.55 -8.83
N LEU A 170 -12.25 -0.76 -7.54
CA LEU A 170 -13.50 -0.41 -6.89
C LEU A 170 -13.29 0.77 -5.93
N PRO A 171 -13.97 1.91 -6.13
CA PRO A 171 -13.93 3.01 -5.19
C PRO A 171 -14.64 2.60 -3.89
N LYS A 172 -14.15 3.06 -2.72
CA LYS A 172 -14.79 2.80 -1.43
C LYS A 172 -16.25 3.28 -1.43
N GLY A 173 -17.15 2.49 -0.82
CA GLY A 173 -18.56 2.84 -0.64
C GLY A 173 -19.52 1.65 -0.71
N ALA A 174 -20.81 1.88 -0.44
CA ALA A 174 -21.82 0.81 -0.38
C ALA A 174 -22.00 0.03 -1.71
N LYS A 175 -21.84 0.70 -2.87
CA LYS A 175 -21.82 0.04 -4.17
C LYS A 175 -20.65 -0.92 -4.31
N ALA A 176 -19.46 -0.51 -3.83
CA ALA A 176 -18.27 -1.35 -3.86
C ALA A 176 -18.45 -2.60 -3.00
N ALA A 177 -19.05 -2.49 -1.82
CA ALA A 177 -19.27 -3.64 -0.95
C ALA A 177 -20.08 -4.76 -1.63
N ARG A 178 -21.15 -4.42 -2.34
CA ARG A 178 -21.94 -5.41 -3.10
C ARG A 178 -21.15 -6.06 -4.23
N GLU A 179 -20.37 -5.27 -4.95
CA GLU A 179 -19.57 -5.77 -6.06
C GLU A 179 -18.42 -6.65 -5.56
N ILE A 180 -17.79 -6.31 -4.43
CA ILE A 180 -16.78 -7.14 -3.77
C ILE A 180 -17.36 -8.50 -3.41
N ILE A 181 -18.53 -8.53 -2.76
CA ILE A 181 -19.21 -9.78 -2.40
C ILE A 181 -19.50 -10.64 -3.62
N LYS A 182 -19.97 -10.03 -4.72
CA LYS A 182 -20.23 -10.73 -5.97
C LYS A 182 -18.95 -11.37 -6.54
N ARG A 183 -17.83 -10.64 -6.49
CA ARG A 183 -16.54 -11.13 -7.01
C ARG A 183 -15.95 -12.23 -6.16
N LEU A 184 -15.99 -12.09 -4.84
CA LEU A 184 -15.52 -13.14 -3.94
C LEU A 184 -16.35 -14.42 -4.07
N LYS A 185 -17.68 -14.32 -4.26
CA LYS A 185 -18.53 -15.46 -4.56
C LYS A 185 -18.21 -16.15 -5.88
N ALA A 186 -17.63 -15.43 -6.82
CA ALA A 186 -17.18 -15.95 -8.11
C ALA A 186 -15.72 -16.47 -8.08
N GLY A 187 -15.10 -16.60 -6.91
CA GLY A 187 -13.71 -17.04 -6.77
C GLY A 187 -12.66 -15.96 -7.08
N GLY A 188 -13.07 -14.69 -7.20
CA GLY A 188 -12.15 -13.59 -7.51
C GLY A 188 -11.31 -13.18 -6.31
N HIS A 189 -10.13 -12.59 -6.57
CA HIS A 189 -9.23 -12.12 -5.53
C HIS A 189 -9.38 -10.62 -5.27
N LEU A 190 -9.12 -10.21 -4.03
CA LEU A 190 -9.22 -8.83 -3.57
C LEU A 190 -7.87 -8.30 -3.11
N ALA A 191 -7.53 -7.06 -3.44
CA ALA A 191 -6.33 -6.40 -2.92
C ALA A 191 -6.68 -5.10 -2.20
N MET A 192 -6.05 -4.86 -1.03
CA MET A 192 -6.33 -3.71 -0.18
C MET A 192 -5.07 -3.15 0.47
N LEU A 193 -4.97 -1.81 0.56
CA LEU A 193 -4.09 -1.13 1.52
C LEU A 193 -4.90 -0.84 2.78
N ILE A 194 -4.45 -1.35 3.93
CA ILE A 194 -5.26 -1.42 5.15
C ILE A 194 -4.74 -0.57 6.32
N ASP A 195 -3.63 0.12 6.12
CA ASP A 195 -2.89 0.84 7.16
C ASP A 195 -3.43 2.23 7.51
N GLN A 196 -4.46 2.72 6.80
CA GLN A 196 -5.07 4.01 7.09
C GLN A 196 -6.20 3.90 8.11
N LYS A 197 -6.38 4.97 8.91
CA LYS A 197 -7.48 5.10 9.87
C LYS A 197 -8.84 5.02 9.17
N LEU A 198 -9.72 4.21 9.72
CA LEU A 198 -11.15 4.22 9.42
C LEU A 198 -11.92 4.77 10.63
N ASN A 199 -12.60 5.91 10.51
CA ASN A 199 -13.27 6.54 11.64
C ASN A 199 -14.35 5.66 12.31
N THR A 200 -14.97 4.78 11.53
CA THR A 200 -15.97 3.79 11.98
C THR A 200 -15.38 2.40 12.19
N GLY A 201 -14.05 2.28 12.22
CA GLY A 201 -13.37 1.00 12.42
C GLY A 201 -13.35 0.56 13.88
N THR A 202 -12.77 -0.59 14.13
CA THR A 202 -12.58 -1.16 15.45
C THR A 202 -11.29 -0.63 16.07
N PRO A 203 -11.28 -0.24 17.37
CA PRO A 203 -10.05 0.13 18.05
C PRO A 203 -9.21 -1.12 18.30
N LEU A 204 -8.14 -1.28 17.55
CA LEU A 204 -7.21 -2.40 17.66
C LEU A 204 -5.79 -1.91 17.96
N PRO A 205 -5.00 -2.66 18.74
CA PRO A 205 -3.62 -2.31 19.04
C PRO A 205 -2.79 -2.14 17.76
N PHE A 206 -2.02 -1.06 17.73
CA PHE A 206 -1.01 -0.78 16.72
C PHE A 206 0.08 0.08 17.37
N PHE A 207 1.30 -0.42 17.48
CA PHE A 207 2.38 0.17 18.30
C PHE A 207 1.95 0.39 19.77
N GLY A 208 1.32 -0.62 20.37
CA GLY A 208 0.87 -0.59 21.75
C GLY A 208 -0.24 0.43 22.07
N ARG A 209 -0.89 1.01 21.04
CA ARG A 209 -1.96 2.01 21.19
C ARG A 209 -3.14 1.63 20.31
N ASP A 210 -4.35 1.91 20.78
CA ASP A 210 -5.54 1.68 19.98
C ASP A 210 -5.58 2.59 18.76
N ALA A 211 -5.73 1.97 17.60
CA ALA A 211 -5.87 2.64 16.32
C ALA A 211 -7.16 2.18 15.64
N MET A 212 -7.97 3.13 15.17
CA MET A 212 -9.23 2.83 14.47
C MET A 212 -8.93 2.12 13.16
N THR A 213 -9.15 0.82 13.12
CA THR A 213 -8.72 -0.10 12.06
C THR A 213 -9.91 -0.69 11.34
N THR A 214 -9.81 -0.85 10.02
CA THR A 214 -10.78 -1.61 9.23
C THR A 214 -10.61 -3.11 9.48
N THR A 215 -11.69 -3.81 9.77
CA THR A 215 -11.73 -5.28 9.91
C THR A 215 -12.17 -5.97 8.61
N ALA A 216 -12.50 -5.20 7.58
CA ALA A 216 -13.11 -5.69 6.34
C ALA A 216 -12.32 -6.82 5.66
N HIS A 217 -10.98 -6.78 5.69
CA HIS A 217 -10.15 -7.85 5.13
C HIS A 217 -10.29 -9.16 5.93
N GLY A 218 -10.35 -9.09 7.26
CA GLY A 218 -10.63 -10.23 8.13
C GLY A 218 -12.06 -10.76 7.96
N GLU A 219 -13.06 -9.86 7.90
CA GLU A 219 -14.47 -10.21 7.67
C GLU A 219 -14.65 -10.94 6.32
N PHE A 220 -14.01 -10.45 5.26
CA PHE A 220 -14.07 -11.13 3.96
C PHE A 220 -13.33 -12.46 3.99
N ALA A 221 -12.15 -12.52 4.63
CA ALA A 221 -11.39 -13.75 4.75
C ALA A 221 -12.20 -14.85 5.43
N VAL A 222 -12.77 -14.58 6.61
CA VAL A 222 -13.58 -15.54 7.37
C VAL A 222 -14.86 -15.92 6.61
N ARG A 223 -15.60 -14.92 6.11
CA ARG A 223 -16.91 -15.13 5.48
C ARG A 223 -16.84 -15.98 4.21
N PHE A 224 -15.76 -15.86 3.44
CA PHE A 224 -15.59 -16.53 2.15
C PHE A 224 -14.57 -17.68 2.21
N ASN A 225 -14.12 -18.04 3.41
CA ASN A 225 -13.02 -18.99 3.61
C ASN A 225 -11.83 -18.69 2.69
N ALA A 226 -11.47 -17.39 2.61
CA ALA A 226 -10.47 -16.86 1.69
C ALA A 226 -9.13 -16.70 2.40
N PRO A 227 -8.07 -17.40 1.99
CA PRO A 227 -6.73 -17.21 2.56
C PRO A 227 -6.32 -15.74 2.53
N LEU A 228 -5.74 -15.25 3.64
CA LEU A 228 -5.32 -13.87 3.81
C LEU A 228 -3.80 -13.75 3.65
N VAL A 229 -3.35 -13.12 2.58
CA VAL A 229 -1.95 -12.96 2.23
C VAL A 229 -1.50 -11.53 2.51
N THR A 230 -0.43 -11.37 3.28
CA THR A 230 0.24 -10.09 3.48
C THR A 230 1.45 -9.97 2.55
N ALA A 231 1.66 -8.78 1.99
CA ALA A 231 2.84 -8.49 1.17
C ALA A 231 3.32 -7.07 1.40
N HIS A 232 4.64 -6.86 1.33
CA HIS A 232 5.21 -5.52 1.40
C HIS A 232 6.32 -5.31 0.38
N VAL A 233 6.60 -4.05 0.10
CA VAL A 233 7.58 -3.65 -0.91
C VAL A 233 8.66 -2.79 -0.25
N GLU A 234 9.81 -3.38 0.01
CA GLU A 234 10.96 -2.70 0.59
C GLU A 234 11.81 -2.04 -0.51
N ARG A 235 12.22 -0.78 -0.29
CA ARG A 235 13.20 -0.10 -1.14
C ARG A 235 14.61 -0.43 -0.66
N LEU A 236 15.41 -1.07 -1.50
CA LEU A 236 16.80 -1.44 -1.21
C LEU A 236 17.81 -0.34 -1.55
N GLY A 237 17.37 0.69 -2.30
CA GLY A 237 18.18 1.85 -2.70
C GLY A 237 17.88 2.26 -4.15
N GLY A 238 17.67 3.59 -4.38
CA GLY A 238 17.19 4.06 -5.67
C GLY A 238 15.90 3.32 -6.09
N PRO A 239 15.73 2.99 -7.39
CA PRO A 239 14.57 2.22 -7.87
C PRO A 239 14.84 0.70 -7.87
N ARG A 240 15.40 0.18 -6.76
CA ARG A 240 15.60 -1.26 -6.53
C ARG A 240 14.77 -1.68 -5.33
N PHE A 241 14.09 -2.82 -5.44
CA PHE A 241 13.09 -3.26 -4.47
C PHE A 241 13.19 -4.74 -4.15
N ARG A 242 12.68 -5.07 -2.96
CA ARG A 242 12.33 -6.43 -2.57
C ARG A 242 10.84 -6.46 -2.29
N ILE A 243 10.15 -7.40 -2.90
CA ILE A 243 8.75 -7.72 -2.61
C ILE A 243 8.75 -8.99 -1.80
N THR A 244 8.28 -8.92 -0.57
CA THR A 244 8.12 -10.10 0.28
C THR A 244 6.64 -10.42 0.41
N ILE A 245 6.29 -11.66 0.13
CA ILE A 245 4.93 -12.21 0.23
C ILE A 245 4.96 -13.26 1.34
N ASP A 246 4.25 -12.99 2.41
CA ASP A 246 4.23 -13.89 3.57
C ASP A 246 3.36 -15.12 3.32
N PRO A 247 3.59 -16.22 4.06
CA PRO A 247 2.69 -17.36 4.06
C PRO A 247 1.24 -16.94 4.33
N PRO A 248 0.25 -17.53 3.62
CA PRO A 248 -1.16 -17.26 3.85
C PRO A 248 -1.56 -17.52 5.30
N ILE A 249 -2.40 -16.64 5.83
CA ILE A 249 -3.06 -16.84 7.13
C ILE A 249 -4.35 -17.60 6.87
N ASP A 250 -4.55 -18.69 7.60
CA ASP A 250 -5.77 -19.49 7.57
C ASP A 250 -6.95 -18.65 8.13
N PRO A 251 -8.03 -18.46 7.37
CA PRO A 251 -9.19 -17.70 7.81
C PRO A 251 -10.14 -18.49 8.72
N THR A 252 -9.92 -19.78 8.94
CA THR A 252 -10.81 -20.64 9.72
C THR A 252 -10.97 -20.10 11.16
N PRO A 253 -12.21 -19.91 11.65
CA PRO A 253 -12.44 -19.55 13.04
C PRO A 253 -11.89 -20.62 13.99
N GLU A 254 -11.33 -20.19 15.11
CA GLU A 254 -10.92 -21.09 16.18
C GLU A 254 -12.14 -21.65 16.94
N PRO A 255 -12.03 -22.80 17.61
CA PRO A 255 -13.13 -23.39 18.35
C PRO A 255 -13.74 -22.39 19.36
N GLY A 256 -15.04 -22.09 19.20
CA GLY A 256 -15.76 -21.14 20.05
C GLY A 256 -15.72 -19.68 19.61
N GLU A 257 -14.93 -19.34 18.57
CA GLU A 257 -14.95 -17.98 18.01
C GLU A 257 -16.21 -17.70 17.20
N THR A 258 -16.76 -16.52 17.37
CA THR A 258 -17.71 -15.96 16.40
C THR A 258 -16.96 -15.47 15.15
N LEU A 259 -17.69 -15.26 14.04
CA LEU A 259 -17.09 -14.73 12.81
C LEU A 259 -16.43 -13.34 13.04
N ASP A 260 -17.03 -12.51 13.88
CA ASP A 260 -16.49 -11.18 14.20
C ASP A 260 -15.20 -11.28 15.03
N GLN A 261 -15.15 -12.21 15.99
CA GLN A 261 -13.93 -12.47 16.78
C GLN A 261 -12.79 -13.00 15.89
N ALA A 262 -13.10 -13.93 14.99
CA ALA A 262 -12.12 -14.44 14.03
C ALA A 262 -11.61 -13.31 13.10
N ALA A 263 -12.49 -12.47 12.58
CA ALA A 263 -12.12 -11.32 11.75
C ALA A 263 -11.21 -10.34 12.51
N GLU A 264 -11.50 -10.08 13.78
CA GLU A 264 -10.68 -9.23 14.64
C GLU A 264 -9.30 -9.87 14.91
N ARG A 265 -9.24 -11.17 15.23
CA ARG A 265 -7.99 -11.92 15.39
C ARG A 265 -7.11 -11.83 14.15
N LEU A 266 -7.67 -12.07 12.97
CA LEU A 266 -6.96 -11.94 11.71
C LEU A 266 -6.43 -10.51 11.50
N THR A 267 -7.23 -9.51 11.83
CA THR A 267 -6.83 -8.09 11.71
C THR A 267 -5.69 -7.76 12.68
N ARG A 268 -5.69 -8.31 13.90
CA ARG A 268 -4.58 -8.16 14.86
C ARG A 268 -3.29 -8.81 14.35
N LEU A 269 -3.37 -10.00 13.75
CA LEU A 269 -2.21 -10.67 13.13
C LEU A 269 -1.63 -9.83 11.99
N VAL A 270 -2.47 -9.27 11.13
CA VAL A 270 -2.03 -8.40 10.05
C VAL A 270 -1.40 -7.12 10.60
N ASN A 271 -2.00 -6.47 11.59
CA ASN A 271 -1.42 -5.30 12.25
C ASN A 271 -0.03 -5.60 12.82
N ALA A 272 0.15 -6.76 13.48
CA ALA A 272 1.44 -7.18 14.03
C ALA A 272 2.51 -7.36 12.94
N ARG A 273 2.16 -7.94 11.78
CA ARG A 273 3.07 -8.03 10.63
C ARG A 273 3.47 -6.65 10.12
N LEU A 274 2.49 -5.74 9.96
CA LEU A 274 2.75 -4.36 9.55
C LEU A 274 3.68 -3.63 10.53
N GLU A 275 3.44 -3.80 11.84
CA GLU A 275 4.35 -3.24 12.85
C GLU A 275 5.78 -3.77 12.69
N GLY A 276 5.95 -5.06 12.44
CA GLY A 276 7.25 -5.68 12.18
C GLY A 276 7.98 -4.97 11.04
N TRP A 277 7.35 -4.85 9.88
CA TRP A 277 7.95 -4.18 8.73
C TRP A 277 8.32 -2.72 9.03
N ILE A 278 7.44 -2.00 9.72
CA ILE A 278 7.64 -0.58 10.05
C ILE A 278 8.76 -0.42 11.09
N ARG A 279 8.89 -1.35 12.05
CA ARG A 279 9.99 -1.33 13.05
C ARG A 279 11.35 -1.55 12.41
N GLU A 280 11.44 -2.45 11.44
CA GLU A 280 12.67 -2.71 10.69
C GLU A 280 13.09 -1.50 9.83
N ARG A 281 12.13 -0.90 9.12
CA ARG A 281 12.39 0.21 8.20
C ARG A 281 11.31 1.30 8.34
N PRO A 282 11.35 2.09 9.42
CA PRO A 282 10.36 3.14 9.68
C PRO A 282 10.35 4.23 8.62
N ASP A 283 11.45 4.42 7.91
CA ASP A 283 11.60 5.37 6.82
C ASP A 283 10.74 5.05 5.58
N LEU A 284 10.26 3.83 5.46
CA LEU A 284 9.49 3.39 4.30
C LEU A 284 7.98 3.54 4.45
N TRP A 285 7.47 3.75 5.67
CA TRP A 285 6.03 3.88 5.90
C TRP A 285 5.54 5.34 5.79
N PHE A 286 4.29 5.49 5.36
CA PHE A 286 3.66 6.79 5.09
C PHE A 286 3.10 7.43 6.38
N TRP A 287 3.96 8.02 7.22
CA TRP A 287 3.63 8.56 8.55
C TRP A 287 2.70 9.79 8.55
N VAL A 288 2.44 10.43 7.43
CA VAL A 288 1.70 11.70 7.37
C VAL A 288 0.17 11.55 7.43
N HIS A 289 -0.37 10.37 7.59
CA HIS A 289 -1.80 10.18 7.84
C HIS A 289 -2.10 10.06 9.34
N LYS A 290 -3.29 10.48 9.76
CA LYS A 290 -3.73 10.40 11.16
C LYS A 290 -4.11 8.96 11.52
N ARG A 291 -3.13 8.13 11.88
CA ARG A 291 -3.39 6.72 12.21
C ARG A 291 -4.06 6.56 13.56
N TRP A 292 -3.63 7.33 14.56
CA TRP A 292 -4.22 7.33 15.90
C TRP A 292 -5.12 8.55 16.11
N PRO A 293 -6.08 8.47 17.05
CA PRO A 293 -6.83 9.64 17.50
C PRO A 293 -5.88 10.71 18.07
N ASP A 294 -6.33 11.96 18.03
CA ASP A 294 -5.58 13.10 18.58
C ASP A 294 -5.50 13.05 20.10
#